data_304ea8f816c7a46d29b01ed849e9e331
#
_entry.id   304ea8f816c7a46d29b01ed849e9e331
#
_cell.length_a   1.000
_cell.length_b   1.000
_cell.length_c   1.000
_cell.angle_alpha   90.00
_cell.angle_beta   90.00
_cell.angle_gamma   90.00
#
_symmetry.space_group_name_H-M   'P 1'
#
loop_
_entity.id
_entity.type
_entity.pdbx_description
1 polymer ?
#
loop_
_entity_poly.entity_id
_entity_poly.type
_entity_poly.pdbx_seq_one_letter_code
_entity_poly.pdbx_strand_id
1 'polypeptide(L)'
;VNAMMFRKEPKAGLEGTLSWTVSVKNPATGDDFELFVKELDLPDGSHRPYSVWMAGDFPAAYNGLCKLLSFDMRIVDPAWIGMKLRKLRSYREPQGDFLAQVPGSVRQASYPSTIAYIADLLLYRYKRLGILAENGSLATASAFLQSDMADVEVIARFASKAIGGRKCPDCGLGLVKYNGCDKCAGCGYMGSCG
;
A
#
# COMPACT_ATOMS: atom_id res chain seq x y z
N VAL A 1 -20.04 -2.97 -18.32
CA VAL A 1 -18.81 -2.71 -19.10
C VAL A 1 -18.12 -1.42 -18.63
N ASN A 2 -18.88 -0.42 -18.17
CA ASN A 2 -18.33 0.84 -17.63
C ASN A 2 -17.86 0.73 -16.15
N ALA A 3 -17.95 -0.44 -15.55
CA ALA A 3 -17.55 -0.68 -14.16
C ALA A 3 -16.06 -0.99 -13.99
N MET A 4 -15.31 -1.19 -15.07
CA MET A 4 -13.88 -1.51 -15.03
C MET A 4 -13.04 -0.36 -15.59
N MET A 5 -12.00 0.05 -14.87
CA MET A 5 -11.00 1.01 -15.35
C MET A 5 -10.20 0.42 -16.53
N PHE A 6 -9.83 -0.86 -16.43
CA PHE A 6 -9.05 -1.57 -17.45
C PHE A 6 -9.60 -2.97 -17.68
N ARG A 7 -9.82 -3.33 -18.94
CA ARG A 7 -10.22 -4.70 -19.32
C ARG A 7 -9.03 -5.66 -19.31
N LYS A 8 -7.85 -5.16 -19.66
CA LYS A 8 -6.59 -5.91 -19.64
C LYS A 8 -5.65 -5.27 -18.63
N GLU A 9 -4.76 -6.07 -18.06
CA GLU A 9 -3.69 -5.57 -17.21
C GLU A 9 -2.81 -4.62 -18.03
N PRO A 10 -2.57 -3.38 -17.53
CA PRO A 10 -1.63 -2.47 -18.16
C PRO A 10 -0.24 -3.12 -18.25
N LYS A 11 0.39 -3.01 -19.43
CA LYS A 11 1.75 -3.52 -19.61
C LYS A 11 2.73 -2.58 -18.90
N ALA A 12 3.70 -3.15 -18.19
CA ALA A 12 4.85 -2.41 -17.72
C ALA A 12 5.67 -1.92 -18.91
N GLY A 13 6.03 -0.64 -18.92
CA GLY A 13 7.04 -0.10 -19.83
C GLY A 13 8.46 -0.48 -19.38
N LEU A 14 9.48 0.03 -20.09
CA LEU A 14 10.88 -0.16 -19.72
C LEU A 14 11.23 0.45 -18.36
N GLU A 15 10.50 1.49 -17.94
CA GLU A 15 10.63 2.14 -16.62
C GLU A 15 10.12 1.27 -15.48
N GLY A 16 9.43 0.15 -15.79
CA GLY A 16 8.82 -0.71 -14.79
C GLY A 16 7.47 -0.18 -14.28
N THR A 17 7.05 -0.73 -13.14
CA THR A 17 5.83 -0.30 -12.41
C THR A 17 6.09 -0.35 -10.91
N LEU A 18 5.43 0.52 -10.16
CA LEU A 18 5.45 0.44 -8.70
C LEU A 18 4.81 -0.88 -8.24
N SER A 19 5.44 -1.49 -7.23
CA SER A 19 4.92 -2.69 -6.58
C SER A 19 5.13 -2.59 -5.08
N TRP A 20 4.05 -2.71 -4.32
CA TRP A 20 4.14 -2.95 -2.89
C TRP A 20 4.38 -4.43 -2.66
N THR A 21 5.45 -4.76 -1.94
CA THR A 21 5.88 -6.15 -1.70
C THR A 21 5.91 -6.44 -0.21
N VAL A 22 5.44 -7.63 0.17
CA VAL A 22 5.47 -8.10 1.56
C VAL A 22 5.67 -9.60 1.63
N SER A 23 6.55 -10.05 2.54
CA SER A 23 6.80 -11.47 2.81
C SER A 23 5.66 -12.06 3.65
N VAL A 24 5.20 -13.23 3.26
CA VAL A 24 4.16 -14.01 3.96
C VAL A 24 4.70 -15.37 4.31
N LYS A 25 4.59 -15.75 5.58
CA LYS A 25 5.00 -17.06 6.05
C LYS A 25 3.94 -17.64 6.97
N ASN A 26 3.46 -18.84 6.62
CA ASN A 26 2.58 -19.63 7.47
C ASN A 26 3.25 -20.97 7.79
N PRO A 27 3.80 -21.13 9.00
CA PRO A 27 4.48 -22.36 9.39
C PRO A 27 3.54 -23.57 9.53
N ALA A 28 2.22 -23.35 9.67
CA ALA A 28 1.24 -24.43 9.80
C ALA A 28 1.00 -25.14 8.47
N THR A 29 1.04 -24.40 7.35
CA THR A 29 0.83 -24.95 5.99
C THR A 29 2.13 -25.10 5.21
N GLY A 30 3.23 -24.49 5.68
CA GLY A 30 4.51 -24.44 4.98
C GLY A 30 4.56 -23.36 3.90
N ASP A 31 3.57 -22.46 3.83
CA ASP A 31 3.59 -21.35 2.88
C ASP A 31 4.73 -20.38 3.22
N ASP A 32 5.55 -20.04 2.22
CA ASP A 32 6.66 -19.08 2.34
C ASP A 32 6.87 -18.36 1.01
N PHE A 33 6.33 -17.14 0.88
CA PHE A 33 6.28 -16.42 -0.40
C PHE A 33 6.28 -14.90 -0.23
N GLU A 34 6.61 -14.23 -1.33
CA GLU A 34 6.44 -12.78 -1.48
C GLU A 34 5.10 -12.48 -2.17
N LEU A 35 4.31 -11.61 -1.56
CA LEU A 35 3.09 -11.05 -2.13
C LEU A 35 3.43 -9.72 -2.79
N PHE A 36 3.09 -9.57 -4.07
CA PHE A 36 3.31 -8.37 -4.87
C PHE A 36 1.98 -7.74 -5.26
N VAL A 37 1.85 -6.44 -5.05
CA VAL A 37 0.70 -5.65 -5.50
C VAL A 37 1.18 -4.55 -6.42
N LYS A 38 0.87 -4.66 -7.71
CA LYS A 38 1.16 -3.59 -8.68
C LYS A 38 0.21 -2.42 -8.47
N GLU A 39 0.76 -1.23 -8.58
CA GLU A 39 0.04 0.02 -8.40
C GLU A 39 0.24 0.91 -9.63
N LEU A 40 -0.82 1.61 -10.00
CA LEU A 40 -0.81 2.63 -11.04
C LEU A 40 -0.71 4.00 -10.40
N ASP A 41 0.12 4.84 -10.99
CA ASP A 41 0.11 6.27 -10.75
C ASP A 41 -1.06 6.89 -11.52
N LEU A 42 -1.95 7.56 -10.81
CA LEU A 42 -3.05 8.30 -11.41
C LEU A 42 -2.64 9.75 -11.68
N PRO A 43 -3.31 10.45 -12.62
CA PRO A 43 -2.96 11.82 -12.98
C PRO A 43 -3.07 12.83 -11.81
N ASP A 44 -3.84 12.50 -10.77
CA ASP A 44 -3.98 13.29 -9.55
C ASP A 44 -2.87 13.04 -8.52
N GLY A 45 -1.87 12.20 -8.86
CA GLY A 45 -0.76 11.81 -7.99
C GLY A 45 -1.10 10.70 -7.00
N SER A 46 -2.32 10.19 -6.99
CA SER A 46 -2.70 9.04 -6.16
C SER A 46 -2.23 7.72 -6.79
N HIS A 47 -2.10 6.68 -5.96
CA HIS A 47 -1.75 5.34 -6.39
C HIS A 47 -2.94 4.41 -6.23
N ARG A 48 -3.10 3.46 -7.17
CA ARG A 48 -4.19 2.49 -7.10
C ARG A 48 -3.73 1.08 -7.44
N PRO A 49 -3.97 0.09 -6.55
CA PRO A 49 -3.73 -1.32 -6.84
C PRO A 49 -4.56 -1.77 -8.04
N TYR A 50 -3.97 -2.55 -8.95
CA TYR A 50 -4.64 -3.09 -10.12
C TYR A 50 -4.33 -4.55 -10.43
N SER A 51 -3.29 -5.12 -9.81
CA SER A 51 -2.90 -6.51 -10.00
C SER A 51 -2.14 -7.02 -8.77
N VAL A 52 -2.36 -8.28 -8.42
CA VAL A 52 -1.67 -9.00 -7.35
C VAL A 52 -1.15 -10.33 -7.85
N TRP A 53 0.04 -10.71 -7.41
CA TRP A 53 0.64 -12.03 -7.65
C TRP A 53 1.56 -12.42 -6.51
N MET A 54 2.04 -13.66 -6.54
CA MET A 54 2.94 -14.21 -5.52
C MET A 54 4.10 -14.93 -6.18
N ALA A 55 5.22 -15.03 -5.47
CA ALA A 55 6.39 -15.82 -5.86
C ALA A 55 6.98 -16.49 -4.62
N GLY A 56 7.25 -17.79 -4.69
CA GLY A 56 7.74 -18.63 -3.59
C GLY A 56 6.96 -19.92 -3.47
N ASP A 57 6.89 -20.46 -2.26
CA ASP A 57 6.23 -21.73 -1.97
C ASP A 57 4.81 -21.49 -1.44
N PHE A 58 3.81 -21.86 -2.21
CA PHE A 58 2.39 -21.74 -1.88
C PHE A 58 1.52 -22.68 -2.75
N PRO A 59 0.30 -23.03 -2.32
CA PRO A 59 -0.63 -23.84 -3.11
C PRO A 59 -0.95 -23.20 -4.46
N ALA A 60 -0.87 -23.96 -5.56
CA ALA A 60 -1.12 -23.45 -6.91
C ALA A 60 -2.50 -22.77 -7.08
N ALA A 61 -3.49 -23.16 -6.27
CA ALA A 61 -4.82 -22.56 -6.25
C ALA A 61 -4.78 -21.05 -5.92
N TYR A 62 -3.78 -20.56 -5.17
CA TYR A 62 -3.64 -19.14 -4.83
C TYR A 62 -3.36 -18.28 -6.07
N ASN A 63 -2.76 -18.83 -7.13
CA ASN A 63 -2.65 -18.13 -8.41
C ASN A 63 -4.03 -17.79 -9.01
N GLY A 64 -5.01 -18.69 -8.83
CA GLY A 64 -6.39 -18.43 -9.22
C GLY A 64 -7.03 -17.31 -8.42
N LEU A 65 -6.83 -17.31 -7.10
CA LEU A 65 -7.27 -16.23 -6.21
C LEU A 65 -6.66 -14.89 -6.63
N CYS A 66 -5.35 -14.83 -6.89
CA CYS A 66 -4.66 -13.62 -7.36
C CYS A 66 -5.25 -13.09 -8.67
N LYS A 67 -5.59 -13.96 -9.62
CA LYS A 67 -6.24 -13.55 -10.87
C LYS A 67 -7.60 -12.91 -10.62
N LEU A 68 -8.44 -13.53 -9.78
CA LEU A 68 -9.76 -13.00 -9.42
C LEU A 68 -9.65 -11.65 -8.70
N LEU A 69 -8.78 -11.54 -7.70
CA LEU A 69 -8.54 -10.29 -6.99
C LEU A 69 -8.01 -9.20 -7.92
N SER A 70 -7.14 -9.54 -8.87
CA SER A 70 -6.63 -8.58 -9.87
C SER A 70 -7.75 -8.05 -10.77
N PHE A 71 -8.77 -8.85 -11.11
CA PHE A 71 -9.96 -8.37 -11.80
C PHE A 71 -10.76 -7.41 -10.94
N ASP A 72 -10.96 -7.75 -9.67
CA ASP A 72 -11.72 -6.92 -8.73
C ASP A 72 -11.02 -5.58 -8.45
N MET A 73 -9.68 -5.56 -8.38
CA MET A 73 -8.88 -4.34 -8.22
C MET A 73 -9.08 -3.34 -9.38
N ARG A 74 -9.44 -3.81 -10.57
CA ARG A 74 -9.67 -2.97 -11.75
C ARG A 74 -11.09 -2.41 -11.85
N ILE A 75 -11.99 -2.76 -10.94
CA ILE A 75 -13.34 -2.19 -10.87
C ILE A 75 -13.24 -0.76 -10.37
N VAL A 76 -13.99 0.17 -10.99
CA VAL A 76 -13.95 1.60 -10.69
C VAL A 76 -14.28 1.87 -9.22
N ASP A 77 -15.33 1.23 -8.70
CA ASP A 77 -15.72 1.36 -7.29
C ASP A 77 -14.89 0.43 -6.39
N PRO A 78 -13.97 0.97 -5.58
CA PRO A 78 -13.14 0.17 -4.69
C PRO A 78 -13.91 -0.45 -3.51
N ALA A 79 -15.14 -0.04 -3.22
CA ALA A 79 -15.97 -0.69 -2.21
C ALA A 79 -16.22 -2.17 -2.54
N TRP A 80 -16.21 -2.51 -3.84
CA TRP A 80 -16.37 -3.88 -4.33
C TRP A 80 -15.26 -4.80 -3.81
N ILE A 81 -14.00 -4.45 -4.06
CA ILE A 81 -12.85 -5.23 -3.56
C ILE A 81 -12.81 -5.23 -2.03
N GLY A 82 -13.11 -4.09 -1.39
CA GLY A 82 -13.18 -3.96 0.06
C GLY A 82 -14.20 -4.94 0.68
N MET A 83 -15.35 -5.11 0.08
CA MET A 83 -16.36 -6.08 0.52
C MET A 83 -15.85 -7.52 0.42
N LYS A 84 -15.21 -7.89 -0.69
CA LYS A 84 -14.65 -9.23 -0.91
C LYS A 84 -13.52 -9.55 0.06
N LEU A 85 -12.59 -8.63 0.25
CA LEU A 85 -11.48 -8.81 1.18
C LEU A 85 -11.97 -9.00 2.63
N ARG A 86 -13.00 -8.25 3.05
CA ARG A 86 -13.61 -8.47 4.38
C ARG A 86 -14.21 -9.87 4.52
N LYS A 87 -14.81 -10.42 3.46
CA LYS A 87 -15.31 -11.81 3.48
C LYS A 87 -14.18 -12.82 3.56
N LEU A 88 -13.08 -12.59 2.83
CA LEU A 88 -11.92 -13.47 2.85
C LEU A 88 -11.19 -13.49 4.21
N ARG A 89 -11.24 -12.41 5.00
CA ARG A 89 -10.66 -12.37 6.36
C ARG A 89 -11.21 -13.45 7.31
N SER A 90 -12.41 -13.92 7.06
CA SER A 90 -13.04 -14.99 7.86
C SER A 90 -12.90 -16.37 7.24
N TYR A 91 -12.19 -16.50 6.12
CA TYR A 91 -11.97 -17.78 5.45
C TYR A 91 -11.04 -18.66 6.30
N ARG A 92 -11.48 -19.90 6.55
CA ARG A 92 -10.76 -20.90 7.35
C ARG A 92 -10.26 -22.02 6.49
N GLU A 93 -9.03 -22.46 6.76
CA GLU A 93 -8.45 -23.66 6.17
C GLU A 93 -8.24 -24.72 7.28
N PRO A 94 -8.48 -25.99 6.99
CA PRO A 94 -8.14 -27.05 7.94
C PRO A 94 -6.66 -26.96 8.31
N GLN A 95 -6.35 -26.87 9.61
CA GLN A 95 -4.98 -26.75 10.15
C GLN A 95 -4.18 -25.54 9.61
N GLY A 96 -4.87 -24.48 9.12
CA GLY A 96 -4.25 -23.30 8.56
C GLY A 96 -4.06 -22.15 9.57
N ASP A 97 -4.49 -22.33 10.82
CA ASP A 97 -4.38 -21.27 11.84
C ASP A 97 -2.91 -20.99 12.21
N PHE A 98 -2.52 -19.73 12.20
CA PHE A 98 -1.17 -19.31 12.56
C PHE A 98 -1.14 -17.91 13.17
N LEU A 99 -0.05 -17.61 13.89
CA LEU A 99 0.21 -16.27 14.42
C LEU A 99 1.00 -15.45 13.39
N ALA A 100 0.51 -14.26 13.09
CA ALA A 100 1.22 -13.32 12.25
C ALA A 100 1.09 -11.88 12.78
N GLN A 101 1.98 -11.03 12.36
CA GLN A 101 1.93 -9.61 12.69
C GLN A 101 0.70 -8.96 12.04
N VAL A 102 -0.07 -8.21 12.83
CA VAL A 102 -1.19 -7.43 12.32
C VAL A 102 -0.64 -6.32 11.42
N PRO A 103 -1.10 -6.20 10.15
CA PRO A 103 -0.62 -5.19 9.24
C PRO A 103 -0.69 -3.78 9.82
N GLY A 104 0.43 -3.04 9.78
CA GLY A 104 0.53 -1.70 10.34
C GLY A 104 0.66 -1.63 11.87
N SER A 105 0.86 -2.74 12.57
CA SER A 105 1.00 -2.81 14.03
C SER A 105 2.19 -3.69 14.42
N VAL A 106 2.72 -3.49 15.61
CA VAL A 106 3.73 -4.39 16.20
C VAL A 106 3.11 -5.61 16.88
N ARG A 107 1.77 -5.65 17.00
CA ARG A 107 1.04 -6.75 17.64
C ARG A 107 0.91 -7.95 16.71
N GLN A 108 0.83 -9.13 17.29
CA GLN A 108 0.47 -10.36 16.59
C GLN A 108 -0.99 -10.72 16.85
N ALA A 109 -1.61 -11.39 15.87
CA ALA A 109 -2.94 -11.98 15.97
C ALA A 109 -2.95 -13.37 15.34
N SER A 110 -3.91 -14.20 15.75
CA SER A 110 -4.19 -15.47 15.10
C SER A 110 -5.01 -15.23 13.83
N TYR A 111 -4.56 -15.80 12.72
CA TYR A 111 -5.26 -15.81 11.44
C TYR A 111 -5.74 -17.23 11.12
N PRO A 112 -7.00 -17.39 10.65
CA PRO A 112 -7.58 -18.71 10.41
C PRO A 112 -7.09 -19.37 9.12
N SER A 113 -6.31 -18.67 8.30
CA SER A 113 -5.71 -19.18 7.05
C SER A 113 -4.73 -18.16 6.46
N THR A 114 -3.86 -18.62 5.55
CA THR A 114 -3.00 -17.75 4.74
C THR A 114 -3.84 -16.79 3.88
N ILE A 115 -4.96 -17.24 3.32
CA ILE A 115 -5.87 -16.41 2.54
C ILE A 115 -6.46 -15.28 3.39
N ALA A 116 -6.84 -15.55 4.63
CA ALA A 116 -7.35 -14.53 5.54
C ALA A 116 -6.29 -13.46 5.86
N TYR A 117 -5.03 -13.87 6.02
CA TYR A 117 -3.92 -12.94 6.21
C TYR A 117 -3.62 -12.10 4.97
N ILE A 118 -3.59 -12.72 3.77
CA ILE A 118 -3.47 -11.97 2.49
C ILE A 118 -4.57 -10.92 2.38
N ALA A 119 -5.80 -11.27 2.71
CA ALA A 119 -6.92 -10.33 2.66
C ALA A 119 -6.74 -9.14 3.62
N ASP A 120 -6.20 -9.38 4.82
CA ASP A 120 -5.91 -8.32 5.79
C ASP A 120 -4.76 -7.41 5.32
N LEU A 121 -3.69 -7.98 4.75
CA LEU A 121 -2.60 -7.24 4.12
C LEU A 121 -3.09 -6.32 3.00
N LEU A 122 -3.95 -6.83 2.11
CA LEU A 122 -4.53 -6.04 1.02
C LEU A 122 -5.45 -4.93 1.55
N LEU A 123 -6.31 -5.21 2.54
CA LEU A 123 -7.14 -4.19 3.19
C LEU A 123 -6.28 -3.09 3.82
N TYR A 124 -5.20 -3.47 4.51
CA TYR A 124 -4.24 -2.52 5.06
C TYR A 124 -3.64 -1.63 3.96
N ARG A 125 -3.22 -2.24 2.82
CA ARG A 125 -2.65 -1.45 1.72
C ARG A 125 -3.66 -0.45 1.15
N TYR A 126 -4.91 -0.86 0.91
CA TYR A 126 -5.98 0.03 0.45
C TYR A 126 -6.28 1.17 1.43
N LYS A 127 -6.21 0.90 2.74
CA LYS A 127 -6.34 1.94 3.78
C LYS A 127 -5.15 2.91 3.75
N ARG A 128 -3.93 2.40 3.66
CA ARG A 128 -2.71 3.22 3.57
C ARG A 128 -2.70 4.13 2.34
N LEU A 129 -3.32 3.70 1.25
CA LEU A 129 -3.51 4.52 0.04
C LEU A 129 -4.71 5.48 0.16
N GLY A 130 -5.42 5.49 1.28
CA GLY A 130 -6.58 6.34 1.51
C GLY A 130 -7.81 5.99 0.65
N ILE A 131 -7.83 4.81 0.03
CA ILE A 131 -8.92 4.37 -0.85
C ILE A 131 -10.09 3.82 -0.04
N LEU A 132 -9.81 3.08 1.04
CA LEU A 132 -10.79 2.51 1.96
C LEU A 132 -10.58 3.05 3.37
N ALA A 133 -11.67 3.35 4.07
CA ALA A 133 -11.68 3.70 5.49
C ALA A 133 -11.47 2.45 6.39
N GLU A 134 -11.29 2.67 7.71
CA GLU A 134 -11.08 1.60 8.69
C GLU A 134 -12.19 0.53 8.69
N ASN A 135 -13.44 0.93 8.48
CA ASN A 135 -14.57 0.03 8.35
C ASN A 135 -14.63 -0.66 6.95
N GLY A 136 -13.68 -0.33 6.04
CA GLY A 136 -13.61 -0.82 4.66
C GLY A 136 -14.68 -0.23 3.73
N SER A 137 -15.39 0.84 4.13
CA SER A 137 -16.15 1.69 3.23
C SER A 137 -15.20 2.60 2.43
N LEU A 138 -15.73 3.38 1.49
CA LEU A 138 -14.94 4.41 0.82
C LEU A 138 -14.40 5.42 1.83
N ALA A 139 -13.14 5.78 1.71
CA ALA A 139 -12.59 6.88 2.46
C ALA A 139 -13.23 8.19 1.95
N THR A 140 -13.81 8.96 2.86
CA THR A 140 -14.27 10.31 2.54
C THR A 140 -13.07 11.26 2.54
N ALA A 141 -13.14 12.33 1.75
CA ALA A 141 -12.05 13.32 1.64
C ALA A 141 -11.59 13.88 3.00
N SER A 142 -12.45 13.89 4.02
CA SER A 142 -12.10 14.29 5.39
C SER A 142 -11.23 13.28 6.13
N ALA A 143 -11.30 11.98 5.80
CA ALA A 143 -10.42 10.96 6.36
C ALA A 143 -9.00 11.05 5.76
N PHE A 144 -8.88 11.53 4.53
CA PHE A 144 -7.60 11.83 3.88
C PHE A 144 -6.79 12.87 4.67
N LEU A 145 -7.44 13.95 5.12
CA LEU A 145 -6.80 15.03 5.86
C LEU A 145 -6.34 14.62 7.28
N GLN A 146 -6.95 13.59 7.87
CA GLN A 146 -6.57 13.12 9.21
C GLN A 146 -5.43 12.09 9.20
N SER A 147 -5.28 11.28 8.14
CA SER A 147 -4.12 10.39 8.01
C SER A 147 -2.84 11.14 7.67
N ASP A 148 -2.93 12.20 6.86
CA ASP A 148 -1.80 13.09 6.57
C ASP A 148 -1.36 13.91 7.78
N MET A 149 -2.25 14.18 8.75
CA MET A 149 -1.90 14.94 9.96
C MET A 149 -0.90 14.19 10.86
N ALA A 150 -0.97 12.85 10.93
CA ALA A 150 0.01 12.07 11.69
C ALA A 150 1.38 12.01 10.99
N ASP A 151 1.40 11.93 9.67
CA ASP A 151 2.63 11.99 8.88
C ASP A 151 3.17 13.44 8.79
N VAL A 152 2.29 14.46 8.79
CA VAL A 152 2.65 15.89 8.88
C VAL A 152 3.26 16.24 10.23
N GLU A 153 2.82 15.62 11.34
CA GLU A 153 3.51 15.81 12.63
C GLU A 153 4.92 15.22 12.64
N VAL A 154 5.13 14.08 11.98
CA VAL A 154 6.46 13.50 11.79
C VAL A 154 7.31 14.40 10.88
N ILE A 155 6.76 14.87 9.76
CA ILE A 155 7.43 15.81 8.85
C ILE A 155 7.66 17.16 9.53
N ALA A 156 6.72 17.67 10.32
CA ALA A 156 6.88 18.91 11.09
C ALA A 156 7.94 18.78 12.19
N ARG A 157 8.10 17.61 12.82
CA ARG A 157 9.21 17.35 13.75
C ARG A 157 10.58 17.29 13.05
N PHE A 158 10.63 16.87 11.78
CA PHE A 158 11.85 16.97 10.97
C PHE A 158 12.05 18.38 10.41
N ALA A 159 10.98 19.12 10.09
CA ALA A 159 11.04 20.50 9.63
C ALA A 159 11.44 21.48 10.74
N SER A 160 11.08 21.22 11.99
CA SER A 160 11.51 22.04 13.16
C SER A 160 13.00 21.87 13.49
N LYS A 161 13.69 20.91 12.88
CA LYS A 161 15.15 20.78 12.87
C LYS A 161 15.81 21.46 11.66
N ALA A 162 15.09 22.35 10.96
CA ALA A 162 15.64 23.18 9.91
C ALA A 162 16.67 24.14 10.53
N ILE A 163 17.93 23.75 10.46
CA ILE A 163 19.06 24.57 10.87
C ILE A 163 19.16 25.73 9.89
N GLY A 164 18.87 26.94 10.37
CA GLY A 164 19.33 28.17 9.76
C GLY A 164 18.52 28.76 8.62
N GLY A 165 17.21 28.93 8.76
CA GLY A 165 16.46 30.05 8.11
C GLY A 165 16.50 30.17 6.58
N ARG A 166 17.14 29.25 5.84
CA ARG A 166 17.20 29.31 4.37
C ARG A 166 15.92 28.75 3.76
N LYS A 167 15.29 29.58 2.94
CA LYS A 167 14.08 29.19 2.19
C LYS A 167 14.47 28.72 0.80
N CYS A 168 13.74 27.73 0.29
CA CYS A 168 13.86 27.27 -1.08
C CYS A 168 13.53 28.40 -2.07
N PRO A 169 14.37 28.70 -3.06
CA PRO A 169 14.09 29.77 -4.03
C PRO A 169 12.89 29.43 -4.92
N ASP A 170 12.57 28.14 -5.14
CA ASP A 170 11.52 27.72 -6.06
C ASP A 170 10.12 27.67 -5.40
N CYS A 171 10.02 27.25 -4.13
CA CYS A 171 8.72 27.05 -3.49
C CYS A 171 8.57 27.70 -2.09
N GLY A 172 9.62 28.36 -1.58
CA GLY A 172 9.57 29.08 -0.31
C GLY A 172 9.62 28.20 0.96
N LEU A 173 9.60 26.88 0.85
CA LEU A 173 9.75 25.93 1.97
C LEU A 173 11.16 25.91 2.54
N GLY A 174 11.31 25.53 3.80
CA GLY A 174 12.62 25.39 4.45
C GLY A 174 13.50 24.34 3.77
N LEU A 175 14.80 24.63 3.61
CA LEU A 175 15.79 23.69 3.11
C LEU A 175 16.31 22.82 4.26
N VAL A 176 16.58 21.54 3.96
CA VAL A 176 17.17 20.57 4.89
C VAL A 176 18.53 20.09 4.35
N LYS A 177 19.48 19.81 5.23
CA LYS A 177 20.76 19.20 4.83
C LYS A 177 20.56 17.71 4.53
N TYR A 178 20.90 17.31 3.30
CA TYR A 178 20.89 15.93 2.86
C TYR A 178 22.23 15.62 2.15
N ASN A 179 23.00 14.71 2.72
CA ASN A 179 24.33 14.35 2.23
C ASN A 179 25.26 15.57 1.99
N GLY A 180 25.21 16.56 2.89
CA GLY A 180 26.03 17.76 2.78
C GLY A 180 25.45 18.85 1.87
N CYS A 181 24.37 18.59 1.14
CA CYS A 181 23.72 19.57 0.26
C CYS A 181 22.41 20.10 0.85
N ASP A 182 22.05 21.33 0.50
CA ASP A 182 20.74 21.88 0.86
C ASP A 182 19.67 21.31 -0.09
N LYS A 183 18.69 20.57 0.43
CA LYS A 183 17.60 19.96 -0.34
C LYS A 183 16.25 20.49 0.13
N CYS A 184 15.37 20.79 -0.80
CA CYS A 184 13.95 21.07 -0.50
C CYS A 184 13.14 19.79 -0.54
N ALA A 185 12.47 19.48 0.57
CA ALA A 185 11.60 18.29 0.65
C ALA A 185 10.29 18.46 -0.13
N GLY A 186 9.86 19.69 -0.42
CA GLY A 186 8.61 19.95 -1.11
C GLY A 186 8.69 19.92 -2.63
N CYS A 187 9.74 20.52 -3.23
CA CYS A 187 9.87 20.60 -4.70
C CYS A 187 11.07 19.86 -5.27
N GLY A 188 11.90 19.23 -4.41
CA GLY A 188 13.09 18.49 -4.85
C GLY A 188 14.30 19.38 -5.20
N TYR A 189 14.22 20.71 -5.03
CA TYR A 189 15.34 21.61 -5.27
C TYR A 189 16.59 21.14 -4.52
N MET A 190 17.74 21.16 -5.21
CA MET A 190 19.08 20.86 -4.66
C MET A 190 19.93 22.12 -4.75
N GLY A 191 20.26 22.67 -3.59
CA GLY A 191 21.14 23.84 -3.46
C GLY A 191 22.61 23.47 -3.31
N SER A 192 23.42 24.46 -2.85
CA SER A 192 24.86 24.29 -2.71
C SER A 192 25.22 23.15 -1.74
N CYS A 193 26.17 22.34 -2.17
CA CYS A 193 26.84 21.32 -1.37
C CYS A 193 28.16 21.92 -0.83
N GLY A 194 28.35 21.93 0.46
CA GLY A 194 29.54 22.42 1.11
C GLY A 194 29.73 21.79 2.47
#